data_0ae9abda19d74adee5a6e8b0cbc694d3
#
_entry.id   0ae9abda19d74adee5a6e8b0cbc694d3
#
_cell.length_a   1.000
_cell.length_b   1.000
_cell.length_c   1.000
_cell.angle_alpha   90.00
_cell.angle_beta   90.00
_cell.angle_gamma   90.00
#
_symmetry.space_group_name_H-M   'P 1'
#
loop_
_entity.id
_entity.type
_entity.pdbx_description
1 polymer ?
#
loop_
_entity_poly.entity_id
_entity_poly.type
_entity_poly.pdbx_seq_one_letter_code
_entity_poly.pdbx_strand_id
1 'polypeptide(L)'
;RGIKGQPVAIGRMERFVADYHMEHAAPVKAEIKKNGKKVAVVGSGPSGITCAGELIKKGYDVTVFEALHKAGGVLSYGIPEFRLPKALVAREIKSVEDLGVDIETNVIVGRSVTIDELMEDGYEAVFVGSGAGLPRFLNIPGENLLGVYSANEFLTRVNLMKGYKFPEVPTPVKVGKRVAVVGAGNVAMDAARTAKRLGAEEVYIVYRRSEE
;
A
#
# COMPACT_ATOMS: atom_id res chain seq x y z
N ARG A 1 -17.89 -24.39 10.49
CA ARG A 1 -18.70 -23.75 11.54
C ARG A 1 -19.62 -22.67 11.01
N GLY A 2 -19.21 -21.85 10.03
CA GLY A 2 -20.04 -20.76 9.50
C GLY A 2 -21.43 -21.13 8.99
N ILE A 3 -21.68 -22.39 8.68
CA ILE A 3 -23.00 -22.91 8.26
C ILE A 3 -23.92 -23.17 9.47
N LYS A 4 -23.38 -23.48 10.64
CA LYS A 4 -24.13 -23.89 11.85
C LYS A 4 -23.90 -22.96 13.05
N GLY A 5 -23.33 -21.78 12.86
CA GLY A 5 -23.04 -20.83 13.93
C GLY A 5 -22.06 -19.76 13.49
N GLN A 6 -21.45 -19.05 14.44
CA GLN A 6 -20.47 -18.02 14.11
C GLN A 6 -19.20 -18.66 13.52
N PRO A 7 -18.66 -18.12 12.40
CA PRO A 7 -17.40 -18.57 11.82
C PRO A 7 -16.24 -18.33 12.77
N VAL A 8 -15.17 -19.11 12.62
CA VAL A 8 -13.91 -18.86 13.33
C VAL A 8 -13.29 -17.58 12.80
N ALA A 9 -12.91 -16.68 13.69
CA ALA A 9 -12.32 -15.38 13.35
C ALA A 9 -10.84 -15.52 13.00
N ILE A 10 -10.54 -16.24 11.90
CA ILE A 10 -9.17 -16.60 11.49
C ILE A 10 -8.27 -15.35 11.40
N GLY A 11 -8.69 -14.31 10.71
CA GLY A 11 -7.88 -13.09 10.57
C GLY A 11 -7.59 -12.37 11.89
N ARG A 12 -8.45 -12.51 12.90
CA ARG A 12 -8.16 -11.97 14.26
C ARG A 12 -7.12 -12.82 14.98
N MET A 13 -7.16 -14.13 14.76
CA MET A 13 -6.18 -15.04 15.33
C MET A 13 -4.80 -14.85 14.68
N GLU A 14 -4.76 -14.72 13.37
CA GLU A 14 -3.51 -14.38 12.63
C GLU A 14 -2.91 -13.08 13.14
N ARG A 15 -3.73 -12.04 13.29
CA ARG A 15 -3.28 -10.77 13.82
C ARG A 15 -2.74 -10.91 15.26
N PHE A 16 -3.45 -11.61 16.12
CA PHE A 16 -3.01 -11.83 17.49
C PHE A 16 -1.63 -12.53 17.56
N VAL A 17 -1.44 -13.57 16.74
CA VAL A 17 -0.16 -14.30 16.68
C VAL A 17 0.95 -13.39 16.15
N ALA A 18 0.66 -12.59 15.11
CA ALA A 18 1.64 -11.67 14.56
C ALA A 18 2.02 -10.56 15.55
N ASP A 19 1.04 -9.93 16.21
CA ASP A 19 1.27 -8.91 17.22
C ASP A 19 2.10 -9.49 18.40
N TYR A 20 1.74 -10.68 18.87
CA TYR A 20 2.46 -11.38 19.94
C TYR A 20 3.91 -11.70 19.53
N HIS A 21 4.11 -12.23 18.32
CA HIS A 21 5.44 -12.51 17.79
C HIS A 21 6.29 -11.22 17.71
N MET A 22 5.72 -10.14 17.21
CA MET A 22 6.41 -8.85 17.12
C MET A 22 6.85 -8.29 18.47
N GLU A 23 6.10 -8.56 19.53
CA GLU A 23 6.41 -8.07 20.88
C GLU A 23 7.41 -8.96 21.64
N HIS A 24 7.44 -10.26 21.37
CA HIS A 24 8.13 -11.24 22.20
C HIS A 24 9.26 -12.00 21.51
N ALA A 25 9.26 -12.06 20.15
CA ALA A 25 10.28 -12.79 19.44
C ALA A 25 11.61 -12.03 19.38
N ALA A 26 12.69 -12.70 19.68
CA ALA A 26 14.02 -12.18 19.43
C ALA A 26 14.31 -12.15 17.93
N PRO A 27 15.07 -11.18 17.41
CA PRO A 27 15.48 -11.15 16.01
C PRO A 27 16.27 -12.41 15.67
N VAL A 28 15.76 -13.23 14.78
CA VAL A 28 16.50 -14.39 14.26
C VAL A 28 17.37 -13.92 13.12
N LYS A 29 18.68 -13.89 13.33
CA LYS A 29 19.65 -13.74 12.23
C LYS A 29 19.73 -15.08 11.49
N ALA A 30 19.03 -15.21 10.39
CA ALA A 30 19.24 -16.36 9.50
C ALA A 30 20.56 -16.15 8.72
N GLU A 31 21.47 -17.10 8.79
CA GLU A 31 22.61 -17.16 7.86
C GLU A 31 22.08 -17.54 6.47
N ILE A 32 21.97 -16.55 5.59
CA ILE A 32 21.50 -16.74 4.22
C ILE A 32 22.71 -17.00 3.33
N LYS A 33 22.80 -18.20 2.79
CA LYS A 33 23.83 -18.55 1.80
C LYS A 33 23.47 -17.97 0.44
N LYS A 34 24.22 -16.99 -0.02
CA LYS A 34 24.03 -16.35 -1.32
C LYS A 34 24.27 -17.34 -2.46
N ASN A 35 23.43 -17.30 -3.49
CA ASN A 35 23.54 -18.11 -4.71
C ASN A 35 24.17 -17.35 -5.89
N GLY A 36 24.50 -16.06 -5.72
CA GLY A 36 25.15 -15.20 -6.71
C GLY A 36 24.21 -14.66 -7.80
N LYS A 37 22.91 -14.90 -7.70
CA LYS A 37 21.90 -14.45 -8.68
C LYS A 37 21.14 -13.24 -8.19
N LYS A 38 20.93 -12.26 -9.09
CA LYS A 38 20.21 -11.02 -8.79
C LYS A 38 18.77 -11.08 -9.32
N VAL A 39 17.82 -10.58 -8.54
CA VAL A 39 16.42 -10.45 -8.95
C VAL A 39 15.94 -9.03 -8.67
N ALA A 40 15.34 -8.40 -9.67
CA ALA A 40 14.64 -7.13 -9.53
C ALA A 40 13.17 -7.34 -9.19
N VAL A 41 12.66 -6.56 -8.25
CA VAL A 41 11.23 -6.54 -7.87
C VAL A 41 10.69 -5.14 -8.11
N VAL A 42 9.70 -5.02 -8.99
CA VAL A 42 9.08 -3.73 -9.34
C VAL A 42 7.84 -3.51 -8.49
N GLY A 43 7.92 -2.53 -7.60
CA GLY A 43 6.88 -2.16 -6.64
C GLY A 43 7.06 -2.80 -5.26
N SER A 44 6.97 -1.96 -4.23
CA SER A 44 7.12 -2.32 -2.83
C SER A 44 5.79 -2.55 -2.10
N GLY A 45 4.72 -2.79 -2.84
CA GLY A 45 3.43 -3.19 -2.28
C GLY A 45 3.47 -4.59 -1.65
N PRO A 46 2.35 -5.09 -1.11
CA PRO A 46 2.30 -6.39 -0.42
C PRO A 46 2.92 -7.53 -1.23
N SER A 47 2.63 -7.63 -2.53
CA SER A 47 3.16 -8.68 -3.40
C SER A 47 4.67 -8.57 -3.59
N GLY A 48 5.19 -7.35 -3.82
CA GLY A 48 6.62 -7.12 -4.02
C GLY A 48 7.44 -7.41 -2.76
N ILE A 49 7.01 -6.90 -1.62
CA ILE A 49 7.69 -7.13 -0.33
C ILE A 49 7.67 -8.61 0.06
N THR A 50 6.55 -9.31 -0.17
CA THR A 50 6.48 -10.77 0.08
C THR A 50 7.42 -11.54 -0.85
N CYS A 51 7.42 -11.20 -2.15
CA CYS A 51 8.30 -11.82 -3.13
C CYS A 51 9.78 -11.60 -2.76
N ALA A 52 10.15 -10.36 -2.42
CA ALA A 52 11.51 -10.01 -2.02
C ALA A 52 11.95 -10.78 -0.77
N GLY A 53 11.09 -10.83 0.26
CA GLY A 53 11.36 -11.57 1.51
C GLY A 53 11.54 -13.08 1.30
N GLU A 54 10.81 -13.68 0.37
CA GLU A 54 10.96 -15.10 0.06
C GLU A 54 12.19 -15.40 -0.82
N LEU A 55 12.53 -14.49 -1.75
CA LEU A 55 13.70 -14.65 -2.60
C LEU A 55 15.00 -14.47 -1.83
N ILE A 56 15.10 -13.48 -0.94
CA ILE A 56 16.30 -13.27 -0.13
C ILE A 56 16.58 -14.47 0.76
N LYS A 57 15.57 -15.10 1.38
CA LYS A 57 15.73 -16.32 2.18
C LYS A 57 16.26 -17.51 1.36
N LYS A 58 16.03 -17.50 0.05
CA LYS A 58 16.57 -18.52 -0.89
C LYS A 58 17.97 -18.18 -1.42
N GLY A 59 18.56 -17.09 -0.95
CA GLY A 59 19.93 -16.70 -1.27
C GLY A 59 20.08 -15.81 -2.49
N TYR A 60 19.01 -15.32 -3.09
CA TYR A 60 19.09 -14.34 -4.17
C TYR A 60 19.50 -12.98 -3.65
N ASP A 61 20.21 -12.19 -4.45
CA ASP A 61 20.38 -10.77 -4.24
C ASP A 61 19.15 -10.05 -4.80
N VAL A 62 18.42 -9.32 -3.95
CA VAL A 62 17.12 -8.77 -4.31
C VAL A 62 17.14 -7.25 -4.16
N THR A 63 16.76 -6.54 -5.23
CA THR A 63 16.50 -5.11 -5.19
C THR A 63 15.04 -4.84 -5.52
N VAL A 64 14.37 -4.07 -4.68
CA VAL A 64 13.00 -3.60 -4.88
C VAL A 64 13.03 -2.17 -5.39
N PHE A 65 12.47 -1.93 -6.57
CA PHE A 65 12.33 -0.60 -7.17
C PHE A 65 10.93 -0.05 -6.90
N GLU A 66 10.85 1.07 -6.20
CA GLU A 66 9.59 1.71 -5.81
C GLU A 66 9.47 3.09 -6.47
N ALA A 67 8.36 3.32 -7.14
CA ALA A 67 8.10 4.58 -7.85
C ALA A 67 7.91 5.78 -6.91
N LEU A 68 7.36 5.54 -5.71
CA LEU A 68 7.09 6.58 -4.73
C LEU A 68 8.31 6.80 -3.81
N HIS A 69 8.30 7.91 -3.08
CA HIS A 69 9.34 8.26 -2.12
C HIS A 69 9.31 7.43 -0.84
N LYS A 70 8.32 6.55 -0.69
CA LYS A 70 8.14 5.69 0.47
C LYS A 70 7.65 4.31 0.05
N ALA A 71 8.33 3.29 0.55
CA ALA A 71 7.95 1.91 0.33
C ALA A 71 6.65 1.52 1.04
N GLY A 72 6.02 0.44 0.58
CA GLY A 72 4.81 -0.15 1.13
C GLY A 72 3.59 -0.10 0.21
N GLY A 73 3.68 0.58 -0.93
CA GLY A 73 2.58 0.66 -1.89
C GLY A 73 1.27 1.09 -1.23
N VAL A 74 0.17 0.39 -1.55
CA VAL A 74 -1.16 0.69 -1.01
C VAL A 74 -1.24 0.68 0.52
N LEU A 75 -0.38 -0.08 1.20
CA LEU A 75 -0.31 -0.08 2.67
C LEU A 75 0.12 1.28 3.22
N SER A 76 0.98 1.99 2.48
CA SER A 76 1.48 3.30 2.85
C SER A 76 0.61 4.44 2.35
N TYR A 77 0.18 4.42 1.08
CA TYR A 77 -0.55 5.55 0.48
C TYR A 77 -2.08 5.41 0.55
N GLY A 78 -2.62 4.17 0.50
CA GLY A 78 -4.05 3.95 0.32
C GLY A 78 -4.80 3.67 1.63
N ILE A 79 -4.32 2.77 2.46
CA ILE A 79 -5.01 2.37 3.68
C ILE A 79 -4.81 3.44 4.77
N PRO A 80 -5.88 3.98 5.37
CA PRO A 80 -5.75 5.00 6.40
C PRO A 80 -5.08 4.52 7.69
N GLU A 81 -4.43 5.45 8.41
CA GLU A 81 -3.74 5.22 9.68
C GLU A 81 -4.64 4.50 10.71
N PHE A 82 -5.91 4.87 10.77
CA PHE A 82 -6.87 4.29 11.72
C PHE A 82 -7.28 2.84 11.42
N ARG A 83 -6.88 2.31 10.24
CA ARG A 83 -7.04 0.90 9.88
C ARG A 83 -5.73 0.13 9.92
N LEU A 84 -4.67 0.75 9.45
CA LEU A 84 -3.33 0.17 9.39
C LEU A 84 -2.29 1.23 9.80
N PRO A 85 -1.85 1.22 11.05
CA PRO A 85 -0.80 2.13 11.52
C PRO A 85 0.46 2.03 10.68
N LYS A 86 0.99 3.18 10.25
CA LYS A 86 2.16 3.22 9.35
C LYS A 86 3.45 2.74 10.03
N ALA A 87 3.48 2.77 11.36
CA ALA A 87 4.57 2.17 12.13
C ALA A 87 4.67 0.64 11.91
N LEU A 88 3.54 -0.05 11.80
CA LEU A 88 3.52 -1.49 11.48
C LEU A 88 4.07 -1.74 10.07
N VAL A 89 3.61 -0.97 9.09
CA VAL A 89 4.10 -1.08 7.70
C VAL A 89 5.60 -0.84 7.61
N ALA A 90 6.09 0.21 8.29
CA ALA A 90 7.51 0.52 8.32
C ALA A 90 8.34 -0.60 8.98
N ARG A 91 7.81 -1.24 10.01
CA ARG A 91 8.45 -2.37 10.69
C ARG A 91 8.54 -3.61 9.80
N GLU A 92 7.48 -3.93 9.06
CA GLU A 92 7.47 -5.03 8.09
C GLU A 92 8.49 -4.80 6.97
N ILE A 93 8.54 -3.59 6.40
CA ILE A 93 9.53 -3.22 5.39
C ILE A 93 10.94 -3.36 5.95
N LYS A 94 11.16 -2.82 7.15
CA LYS A 94 12.46 -2.91 7.83
C LYS A 94 12.89 -4.34 8.07
N SER A 95 11.97 -5.24 8.39
CA SER A 95 12.29 -6.66 8.59
C SER A 95 12.83 -7.33 7.32
N VAL A 96 12.35 -6.90 6.15
CA VAL A 96 12.81 -7.39 4.84
C VAL A 96 14.16 -6.76 4.46
N GLU A 97 14.36 -5.47 4.74
CA GLU A 97 15.67 -4.81 4.58
C GLU A 97 16.73 -5.45 5.49
N ASP A 98 16.38 -5.80 6.73
CA ASP A 98 17.29 -6.45 7.68
C ASP A 98 17.72 -7.86 7.25
N LEU A 99 16.97 -8.51 6.36
CA LEU A 99 17.39 -9.74 5.69
C LEU A 99 18.40 -9.49 4.55
N GLY A 100 18.62 -8.24 4.15
CA GLY A 100 19.55 -7.85 3.10
C GLY A 100 18.91 -7.53 1.75
N VAL A 101 17.61 -7.21 1.72
CA VAL A 101 16.94 -6.68 0.51
C VAL A 101 17.23 -5.19 0.40
N ASP A 102 17.67 -4.77 -0.77
CA ASP A 102 17.83 -3.35 -1.10
C ASP A 102 16.50 -2.78 -1.60
N ILE A 103 16.12 -1.59 -1.12
CA ILE A 103 14.90 -0.90 -1.56
C ILE A 103 15.26 0.47 -2.09
N GLU A 104 15.10 0.65 -3.40
CA GLU A 104 15.35 1.90 -4.09
C GLU A 104 14.02 2.63 -4.37
N THR A 105 13.83 3.77 -3.72
CA THR A 105 12.64 4.61 -3.90
C THR A 105 12.86 5.67 -4.97
N ASN A 106 11.77 6.27 -5.49
CA ASN A 106 11.78 7.26 -6.58
C ASN A 106 12.30 6.70 -7.91
N VAL A 107 12.22 5.40 -8.12
CA VAL A 107 12.61 4.72 -9.35
C VAL A 107 11.38 4.20 -10.07
N ILE A 108 11.08 4.75 -11.24
CA ILE A 108 9.93 4.36 -12.05
C ILE A 108 10.42 3.45 -13.16
N VAL A 109 10.32 2.14 -12.95
CA VAL A 109 10.67 1.15 -13.97
C VAL A 109 9.75 1.32 -15.19
N GLY A 110 10.35 1.37 -16.37
CA GLY A 110 9.70 1.75 -17.63
C GLY A 110 9.77 3.25 -17.95
N ARG A 111 10.39 4.07 -17.07
CA ARG A 111 10.64 5.51 -17.27
C ARG A 111 12.05 5.94 -16.91
N SER A 112 12.46 5.77 -15.65
CA SER A 112 13.82 6.10 -15.18
C SER A 112 14.83 4.98 -15.44
N VAL A 113 14.35 3.76 -15.51
CA VAL A 113 15.11 2.56 -15.91
C VAL A 113 14.14 1.62 -16.63
N THR A 114 14.59 0.97 -17.68
CA THR A 114 13.81 -0.04 -18.42
C THR A 114 14.07 -1.45 -17.88
N ILE A 115 13.25 -2.41 -18.27
CA ILE A 115 13.49 -3.83 -17.93
C ILE A 115 14.75 -4.33 -18.62
N ASP A 116 15.00 -3.91 -19.86
CA ASP A 116 16.19 -4.32 -20.62
C ASP A 116 17.46 -3.82 -19.94
N GLU A 117 17.50 -2.56 -19.51
CA GLU A 117 18.62 -2.02 -18.72
C GLU A 117 18.83 -2.79 -17.41
N LEU A 118 17.77 -3.17 -16.70
CA LEU A 118 17.90 -4.02 -15.51
C LEU A 118 18.53 -5.38 -15.84
N MET A 119 18.14 -5.99 -16.96
CA MET A 119 18.75 -7.25 -17.41
C MET A 119 20.22 -7.08 -17.79
N GLU A 120 20.59 -5.95 -18.43
CA GLU A 120 21.98 -5.58 -18.75
C GLU A 120 22.81 -5.33 -17.47
N ASP A 121 22.20 -4.79 -16.41
CA ASP A 121 22.81 -4.58 -15.09
C ASP A 121 22.98 -5.91 -14.29
N GLY A 122 22.63 -7.03 -14.90
CA GLY A 122 22.87 -8.38 -14.39
C GLY A 122 21.77 -8.93 -13.51
N TYR A 123 20.55 -8.35 -13.54
CA TYR A 123 19.39 -9.01 -12.98
C TYR A 123 18.97 -10.17 -13.89
N GLU A 124 18.86 -11.37 -13.34
CA GLU A 124 18.47 -12.58 -14.10
C GLU A 124 16.94 -12.74 -14.24
N ALA A 125 16.17 -12.06 -13.39
CA ALA A 125 14.73 -12.04 -13.45
C ALA A 125 14.15 -10.73 -12.90
N VAL A 126 12.96 -10.38 -13.40
CA VAL A 126 12.20 -9.21 -12.94
C VAL A 126 10.80 -9.66 -12.53
N PHE A 127 10.45 -9.41 -11.26
CA PHE A 127 9.07 -9.60 -10.78
C PHE A 127 8.32 -8.26 -10.88
N VAL A 128 7.17 -8.25 -11.55
CA VAL A 128 6.36 -7.04 -11.71
C VAL A 128 5.17 -7.07 -10.75
N GLY A 129 5.25 -6.25 -9.71
CA GLY A 129 4.23 -6.08 -8.67
C GLY A 129 3.78 -4.63 -8.52
N SER A 130 3.64 -3.89 -9.63
CA SER A 130 3.36 -2.44 -9.67
C SER A 130 1.99 -2.02 -9.12
N GLY A 131 1.10 -2.98 -8.87
CA GLY A 131 -0.25 -2.72 -8.35
C GLY A 131 -1.20 -2.07 -9.36
N ALA A 132 -2.31 -1.54 -8.85
CA ALA A 132 -3.35 -0.88 -9.63
C ALA A 132 -3.56 0.56 -9.14
N GLY A 133 -2.50 1.36 -9.14
CA GLY A 133 -2.50 2.75 -8.64
C GLY A 133 -3.25 3.73 -9.53
N LEU A 134 -3.45 3.42 -10.82
CA LEU A 134 -4.18 4.29 -11.74
C LEU A 134 -5.69 4.23 -11.47
N PRO A 135 -6.34 5.38 -11.27
CA PRO A 135 -7.77 5.44 -11.03
C PRO A 135 -8.55 5.10 -12.32
N ARG A 136 -9.73 4.51 -12.13
CA ARG A 136 -10.73 4.38 -13.20
C ARG A 136 -11.79 5.45 -13.01
N PHE A 137 -11.94 6.30 -14.00
CA PHE A 137 -12.98 7.31 -14.04
C PHE A 137 -14.27 6.72 -14.63
N LEU A 138 -15.40 7.34 -14.29
CA LEU A 138 -16.72 6.93 -14.79
C LEU A 138 -17.00 7.44 -16.20
N ASN A 139 -16.22 8.42 -16.69
CA ASN A 139 -16.39 9.13 -17.96
C ASN A 139 -17.75 9.83 -18.04
N ILE A 140 -18.15 10.49 -16.97
CA ILE A 140 -19.37 11.28 -16.88
C ILE A 140 -19.05 12.78 -16.86
N PRO A 141 -19.99 13.64 -17.31
CA PRO A 141 -19.81 15.09 -17.23
C PRO A 141 -19.54 15.56 -15.81
N GLY A 142 -18.55 16.44 -15.64
CA GLY A 142 -18.20 17.02 -14.36
C GLY A 142 -17.09 16.31 -13.57
N GLU A 143 -16.57 15.18 -14.03
CA GLU A 143 -15.45 14.50 -13.34
C GLU A 143 -14.17 15.33 -13.25
N ASN A 144 -14.00 16.31 -14.15
CA ASN A 144 -12.88 17.23 -14.19
C ASN A 144 -13.07 18.53 -13.38
N LEU A 145 -14.19 18.66 -12.67
CA LEU A 145 -14.47 19.84 -11.86
C LEU A 145 -13.67 19.83 -10.56
N LEU A 146 -13.42 21.03 -10.02
CA LEU A 146 -12.77 21.21 -8.73
C LEU A 146 -13.61 20.57 -7.61
N GLY A 147 -12.94 19.79 -6.76
CA GLY A 147 -13.59 19.07 -5.67
C GLY A 147 -13.99 17.63 -6.04
N VAL A 148 -13.78 17.22 -7.29
CA VAL A 148 -13.89 15.81 -7.70
C VAL A 148 -12.51 15.17 -7.63
N TYR A 149 -12.41 14.05 -6.90
CA TYR A 149 -11.17 13.31 -6.71
C TYR A 149 -11.39 11.84 -7.01
N SER A 150 -10.40 11.19 -7.55
CA SER A 150 -10.35 9.74 -7.38
C SER A 150 -10.07 9.40 -5.92
N ALA A 151 -10.60 8.28 -5.43
CA ALA A 151 -10.33 7.84 -4.06
C ALA A 151 -8.82 7.64 -3.81
N ASN A 152 -8.09 7.15 -4.82
CA ASN A 152 -6.63 7.00 -4.74
C ASN A 152 -5.93 8.34 -4.52
N GLU A 153 -6.27 9.37 -5.28
CA GLU A 153 -5.69 10.70 -5.11
C GLU A 153 -5.99 11.27 -3.72
N PHE A 154 -7.26 11.22 -3.32
CA PHE A 154 -7.70 11.73 -2.02
C PHE A 154 -6.97 11.02 -0.87
N LEU A 155 -6.94 9.69 -0.88
CA LEU A 155 -6.30 8.90 0.17
C LEU A 155 -4.77 9.06 0.16
N THR A 156 -4.14 9.16 -0.99
CA THR A 156 -2.70 9.43 -1.10
C THR A 156 -2.33 10.78 -0.49
N ARG A 157 -3.09 11.83 -0.80
CA ARG A 157 -2.89 13.17 -0.19
C ARG A 157 -3.01 13.13 1.32
N VAL A 158 -3.97 12.39 1.84
CA VAL A 158 -4.21 12.29 3.28
C VAL A 158 -3.18 11.40 3.98
N ASN A 159 -2.96 10.19 3.47
CA ASN A 159 -2.15 9.18 4.16
C ASN A 159 -0.65 9.36 3.92
N LEU A 160 -0.23 9.39 2.65
CA LEU A 160 1.19 9.49 2.30
C LEU A 160 1.72 10.91 2.52
N MET A 161 0.99 11.90 2.00
CA MET A 161 1.37 13.31 2.04
C MET A 161 0.95 14.01 3.33
N LYS A 162 0.30 13.30 4.26
CA LYS A 162 -0.14 13.80 5.58
C LYS A 162 -0.98 15.08 5.50
N GLY A 163 -1.85 15.20 4.50
CA GLY A 163 -2.68 16.38 4.26
C GLY A 163 -3.56 16.80 5.45
N TYR A 164 -3.84 15.89 6.38
CA TYR A 164 -4.53 16.18 7.63
C TYR A 164 -3.73 17.08 8.60
N LYS A 165 -2.43 17.31 8.32
CA LYS A 165 -1.54 18.20 9.08
C LYS A 165 -1.36 19.57 8.41
N PHE A 166 -2.13 19.88 7.38
CA PHE A 166 -2.06 21.21 6.79
C PHE A 166 -2.44 22.29 7.84
N PRO A 167 -1.72 23.43 7.96
CA PRO A 167 -0.62 23.92 7.11
C PRO A 167 0.80 23.50 7.54
N GLU A 168 0.98 22.70 8.57
CA GLU A 168 2.31 22.21 9.01
C GLU A 168 3.01 21.43 7.88
N VAL A 169 2.22 20.71 7.09
CA VAL A 169 2.68 20.01 5.88
C VAL A 169 2.08 20.73 4.66
N PRO A 170 2.86 21.02 3.62
CA PRO A 170 2.41 21.83 2.48
C PRO A 170 1.53 21.06 1.48
N THR A 171 0.63 20.22 1.97
CA THR A 171 -0.32 19.45 1.15
C THR A 171 -1.74 19.77 1.56
N PRO A 172 -2.40 20.74 0.90
CA PRO A 172 -3.78 21.06 1.21
C PRO A 172 -4.71 19.96 0.72
N VAL A 173 -5.65 19.57 1.56
CA VAL A 173 -6.77 18.71 1.19
C VAL A 173 -8.08 19.46 1.44
N LYS A 174 -8.76 19.81 0.35
CA LYS A 174 -10.05 20.48 0.45
C LYS A 174 -11.15 19.45 0.57
N VAL A 175 -11.84 19.45 1.71
CA VAL A 175 -13.02 18.61 1.93
C VAL A 175 -14.24 19.54 1.97
N GLY A 176 -15.26 19.23 1.18
CA GLY A 176 -16.53 19.96 1.19
C GLY A 176 -17.36 19.65 2.45
N LYS A 177 -18.31 20.52 2.78
CA LYS A 177 -19.27 20.27 3.86
C LYS A 177 -20.10 19.00 3.59
N ARG A 178 -20.51 18.82 2.34
CA ARG A 178 -21.22 17.61 1.86
C ARG A 178 -20.32 16.87 0.86
N VAL A 179 -20.12 15.60 1.10
CA VAL A 179 -19.25 14.73 0.29
C VAL A 179 -20.05 13.53 -0.18
N ALA A 180 -20.02 13.26 -1.48
CA ALA A 180 -20.55 12.02 -2.04
C ALA A 180 -19.37 11.11 -2.44
N VAL A 181 -19.46 9.85 -2.01
CA VAL A 181 -18.47 8.82 -2.37
C VAL A 181 -19.17 7.76 -3.21
N VAL A 182 -18.70 7.58 -4.43
CA VAL A 182 -19.26 6.62 -5.38
C VAL A 182 -18.57 5.27 -5.20
N GLY A 183 -19.32 4.28 -4.76
CA GLY A 183 -18.85 2.92 -4.49
C GLY A 183 -19.11 2.48 -3.03
N ALA A 184 -19.05 1.17 -2.79
CA ALA A 184 -19.24 0.57 -1.47
C ALA A 184 -18.15 -0.45 -1.10
N GLY A 185 -17.04 -0.49 -1.86
CA GLY A 185 -15.88 -1.30 -1.53
C GLY A 185 -15.00 -0.68 -0.44
N ASN A 186 -13.98 -1.42 0.01
CA ASN A 186 -13.09 -0.99 1.09
C ASN A 186 -12.48 0.41 0.85
N VAL A 187 -12.07 0.71 -0.37
CA VAL A 187 -11.47 2.01 -0.73
C VAL A 187 -12.49 3.15 -0.58
N ALA A 188 -13.73 2.92 -1.03
CA ALA A 188 -14.81 3.90 -0.88
C ALA A 188 -15.13 4.16 0.60
N MET A 189 -15.20 3.10 1.42
CA MET A 189 -15.42 3.22 2.86
C MET A 189 -14.28 3.96 3.55
N ASP A 190 -13.03 3.73 3.14
CA ASP A 190 -11.87 4.45 3.65
C ASP A 190 -11.93 5.94 3.27
N ALA A 191 -12.29 6.25 2.03
CA ALA A 191 -12.45 7.63 1.58
C ALA A 191 -13.57 8.35 2.34
N ALA A 192 -14.74 7.71 2.50
CA ALA A 192 -15.87 8.25 3.25
C ALA A 192 -15.52 8.53 4.72
N ARG A 193 -14.92 7.56 5.40
CA ARG A 193 -14.49 7.70 6.79
C ARG A 193 -13.40 8.76 6.95
N THR A 194 -12.51 8.88 5.98
CA THR A 194 -11.47 9.91 5.96
C THR A 194 -12.08 11.30 5.76
N ALA A 195 -13.00 11.47 4.80
CA ALA A 195 -13.69 12.74 4.59
C ALA A 195 -14.45 13.19 5.85
N LYS A 196 -15.14 12.25 6.52
CA LYS A 196 -15.83 12.55 7.78
C LYS A 196 -14.86 13.02 8.88
N ARG A 197 -13.69 12.39 9.00
CA ARG A 197 -12.64 12.79 9.97
C ARG A 197 -12.01 14.14 9.65
N LEU A 198 -11.97 14.50 8.38
CA LEU A 198 -11.45 15.80 7.93
C LEU A 198 -12.49 16.94 8.04
N GLY A 199 -13.67 16.68 8.60
CA GLY A 199 -14.66 17.71 8.93
C GLY A 199 -15.83 17.81 7.96
N ALA A 200 -16.07 16.84 7.07
CA ALA A 200 -17.31 16.84 6.31
C ALA A 200 -18.53 16.72 7.25
N GLU A 201 -19.49 17.63 7.07
CA GLU A 201 -20.75 17.63 7.85
C GLU A 201 -21.62 16.43 7.49
N GLU A 202 -21.72 16.12 6.19
CA GLU A 202 -22.47 15.02 5.63
C GLU A 202 -21.63 14.23 4.65
N VAL A 203 -21.72 12.89 4.72
CA VAL A 203 -21.06 12.00 3.78
C VAL A 203 -22.07 10.98 3.26
N TYR A 204 -22.24 10.95 1.95
CA TYR A 204 -23.18 10.07 1.25
C TYR A 204 -22.40 8.97 0.54
N ILE A 205 -22.90 7.74 0.62
CA ILE A 205 -22.44 6.62 -0.17
C ILE A 205 -23.41 6.43 -1.34
N VAL A 206 -22.90 6.54 -2.55
CA VAL A 206 -23.67 6.32 -3.77
C VAL A 206 -23.27 4.97 -4.35
N TYR A 207 -24.20 4.03 -4.36
CA TYR A 207 -23.94 2.66 -4.78
C TYR A 207 -25.00 2.18 -5.77
N ARG A 208 -24.57 1.47 -6.81
CA ARG A 208 -25.45 1.07 -7.94
C ARG A 208 -26.28 -0.20 -7.70
N ARG A 209 -25.99 -0.94 -6.63
CA ARG A 209 -26.73 -2.17 -6.28
C ARG A 209 -27.61 -1.88 -5.09
N SER A 210 -28.73 -2.62 -4.97
CA SER A 210 -29.57 -2.61 -3.77
C SER A 210 -28.88 -3.32 -2.61
N GLU A 211 -29.42 -3.18 -1.40
CA GLU A 211 -28.96 -3.88 -0.20
C GLU A 211 -29.41 -5.35 -0.14
N GLU A 212 -29.93 -5.90 -1.23
CA GLU A 212 -30.36 -7.30 -1.32
C GLU A 212 -29.18 -8.27 -1.49
#